data_c026b0fff1deb959591c9831d8565d1e
#
_entry.id   c026b0fff1deb959591c9831d8565d1e
#
_cell.length_a   1.000
_cell.length_b   1.000
_cell.length_c   1.000
_cell.angle_alpha   90.00
_cell.angle_beta   90.00
_cell.angle_gamma   90.00
#
_symmetry.space_group_name_H-M   'P 1'
#
loop_
_entity.id
_entity.type
_entity.pdbx_description
1 polymer ?
#
loop_
_entity_poly.entity_id
_entity_poly.type
_entity_poly.pdbx_seq_one_letter_code
_entity_poly.pdbx_strand_id
1 'polypeptide(L)'
;MADLLVYRAEGAAVLHGADLYGFTVTEWRLPATYPPFAAILFVPAAWLPLPALKAAVLAGNTLLLAVLVALSARLAARPLAPAPLCAATGLALWLEPVFQTLLFGQINLAVACLTLWDLTRPPGARAKGLALGIAAGVKLTPAVFVAYLLLRGRTREAATAVAAFAGTVALGAALLPSASADFWTRRLYETGRVGKAWIVDNQSLRGLVARVLGDPEPGLGWAVPAAAVVVAGLTVAARARRDGHGVLLTAFTALLICPISWTHHWVWCVPLLAVLLAEGRTRTAALVAFVFTARTMWLVPHEGARDLQLPWWQQPLAAAYPLLALGLLISYDSMISRCPILPTEQTGTLTCPSRSFRSARR
;
A
#
# COMPACT_ATOMS: atom_id res chain seq x y z
N MET A 1 -14.94 13.89 -1.12
CA MET A 1 -13.70 13.63 -1.90
C MET A 1 -12.67 14.71 -1.56
N ALA A 2 -12.17 14.70 -0.33
CA ALA A 2 -11.25 15.74 0.18
C ALA A 2 -9.92 15.77 -0.55
N ASP A 3 -9.32 14.59 -0.78
CA ASP A 3 -8.01 14.52 -1.45
C ASP A 3 -8.09 14.90 -2.92
N LEU A 4 -9.23 14.62 -3.58
CA LEU A 4 -9.46 15.11 -4.93
C LEU A 4 -9.42 16.63 -5.01
N LEU A 5 -9.90 17.34 -4.00
CA LEU A 5 -9.83 18.80 -3.96
C LEU A 5 -8.38 19.28 -3.82
N VAL A 6 -7.54 18.55 -3.06
CA VAL A 6 -6.10 18.83 -2.98
C VAL A 6 -5.45 18.63 -4.34
N TYR A 7 -5.69 17.50 -5.02
CA TYR A 7 -5.14 17.22 -6.36
C TYR A 7 -5.55 18.29 -7.38
N ARG A 8 -6.82 18.71 -7.33
CA ARG A 8 -7.29 19.80 -8.19
C ARG A 8 -6.57 21.12 -7.91
N ALA A 9 -6.32 21.44 -6.63
CA ALA A 9 -5.59 22.64 -6.25
C ALA A 9 -4.09 22.55 -6.61
N GLU A 10 -3.46 21.37 -6.47
CA GLU A 10 -2.10 21.12 -6.93
C GLU A 10 -1.99 21.34 -8.46
N GLY A 11 -2.90 20.78 -9.25
CA GLY A 11 -2.95 20.99 -10.70
C GLY A 11 -3.17 22.45 -11.08
N ALA A 12 -4.02 23.16 -10.35
CA ALA A 12 -4.25 24.60 -10.56
C ALA A 12 -3.00 25.43 -10.20
N ALA A 13 -2.30 25.10 -9.12
CA ALA A 13 -1.04 25.75 -8.73
C ALA A 13 0.02 25.60 -9.83
N VAL A 14 0.14 24.40 -10.42
CA VAL A 14 1.04 24.16 -11.55
C VAL A 14 0.66 25.05 -12.76
N LEU A 15 -0.62 25.12 -13.12
CA LEU A 15 -1.10 25.91 -14.26
C LEU A 15 -0.85 27.42 -14.11
N HIS A 16 -0.99 27.93 -12.89
CA HIS A 16 -0.90 29.36 -12.62
C HIS A 16 0.49 29.78 -12.07
N GLY A 17 1.44 28.86 -11.99
CA GLY A 17 2.77 29.15 -11.43
C GLY A 17 2.75 29.55 -9.96
N ALA A 18 1.73 29.10 -9.20
CA ALA A 18 1.60 29.41 -7.76
C ALA A 18 2.47 28.48 -6.90
N ASP A 19 2.69 28.87 -5.65
CA ASP A 19 3.43 28.04 -4.70
C ASP A 19 2.68 26.71 -4.44
N LEU A 20 3.28 25.61 -4.89
CA LEU A 20 2.69 24.27 -4.79
C LEU A 20 2.46 23.82 -3.34
N TYR A 21 3.30 24.22 -2.41
CA TYR A 21 3.25 23.78 -1.02
C TYR A 21 2.78 24.85 -0.03
N GLY A 22 2.38 26.04 -0.53
CA GLY A 22 1.97 27.19 0.26
C GLY A 22 0.47 27.24 0.57
N PHE A 23 -0.36 26.38 -0.04
CA PHE A 23 -1.81 26.39 0.17
C PHE A 23 -2.32 25.28 1.08
N THR A 24 -3.53 25.43 1.57
CA THR A 24 -4.31 24.38 2.23
C THR A 24 -5.74 24.37 1.67
N VAL A 25 -6.36 23.18 1.61
CA VAL A 25 -7.70 22.94 1.07
C VAL A 25 -8.58 22.28 2.13
N THR A 26 -9.89 22.47 1.99
CA THR A 26 -10.93 21.92 2.88
C THR A 26 -10.92 22.53 4.30
N GLU A 27 -11.95 22.24 5.07
CA GLU A 27 -12.06 22.60 6.50
C GLU A 27 -10.94 21.97 7.35
N TRP A 28 -10.40 20.83 6.90
CA TRP A 28 -9.28 20.14 7.56
C TRP A 28 -7.92 20.73 7.21
N ARG A 29 -7.87 21.79 6.38
CA ARG A 29 -6.64 22.49 5.96
C ARG A 29 -5.60 21.52 5.38
N LEU A 30 -6.03 20.62 4.50
CA LEU A 30 -5.16 19.63 3.88
C LEU A 30 -4.17 20.31 2.93
N PRO A 31 -2.86 20.11 3.09
CA PRO A 31 -1.83 20.66 2.21
C PRO A 31 -1.54 19.73 1.02
N ALA A 32 -0.80 20.24 0.04
CA ALA A 32 -0.14 19.41 -0.96
C ALA A 32 0.91 18.51 -0.31
N THR A 33 0.88 17.21 -0.59
CA THR A 33 1.77 16.23 0.05
C THR A 33 2.54 15.35 -0.93
N TYR A 34 2.22 15.43 -2.22
CA TYR A 34 2.81 14.61 -3.27
C TYR A 34 4.05 15.25 -3.89
N PRO A 35 4.94 14.45 -4.53
CA PRO A 35 6.06 14.99 -5.31
C PRO A 35 5.59 15.89 -6.47
N PRO A 36 6.41 16.85 -6.92
CA PRO A 36 6.04 17.77 -8.02
C PRO A 36 5.60 17.07 -9.31
N PHE A 37 6.17 15.91 -9.61
CA PHE A 37 5.74 15.08 -10.75
C PHE A 37 4.25 14.69 -10.64
N ALA A 38 3.75 14.36 -9.47
CA ALA A 38 2.33 14.03 -9.28
C ALA A 38 1.44 15.27 -9.53
N ALA A 39 1.86 16.46 -9.07
CA ALA A 39 1.12 17.69 -9.31
C ALA A 39 0.98 18.01 -10.80
N ILE A 40 2.01 17.71 -11.62
CA ILE A 40 1.94 17.82 -13.08
C ILE A 40 0.86 16.89 -13.64
N LEU A 41 0.77 15.67 -13.14
CA LEU A 41 -0.26 14.71 -13.57
C LEU A 41 -1.68 15.12 -13.13
N PHE A 42 -1.80 15.96 -12.10
CA PHE A 42 -3.08 16.46 -11.61
C PHE A 42 -3.60 17.70 -12.38
N VAL A 43 -2.82 18.27 -13.28
CA VAL A 43 -3.24 19.43 -14.11
C VAL A 43 -4.60 19.23 -14.77
N PRO A 44 -4.93 18.08 -15.40
CA PRO A 44 -6.25 17.87 -16.01
C PRO A 44 -7.42 17.97 -15.02
N ALA A 45 -7.20 17.73 -13.72
CA ALA A 45 -8.24 17.89 -12.71
C ALA A 45 -8.67 19.36 -12.52
N ALA A 46 -7.80 20.31 -12.82
CA ALA A 46 -8.12 21.73 -12.74
C ALA A 46 -9.03 22.22 -13.89
N TRP A 47 -9.06 21.53 -15.04
CA TRP A 47 -9.85 21.91 -16.20
C TRP A 47 -11.33 21.56 -16.10
N LEU A 48 -11.66 20.55 -15.28
CA LEU A 48 -13.02 20.03 -15.20
C LEU A 48 -13.86 20.78 -14.14
N PRO A 49 -15.16 21.03 -14.41
CA PRO A 49 -16.10 21.41 -13.36
C PRO A 49 -16.13 20.35 -12.25
N LEU A 50 -16.24 20.78 -11.00
CA LEU A 50 -16.11 19.89 -9.84
C LEU A 50 -17.07 18.68 -9.86
N PRO A 51 -18.36 18.82 -10.24
CA PRO A 51 -19.24 17.64 -10.33
C PRO A 51 -18.78 16.62 -11.37
N ALA A 52 -18.34 17.08 -12.55
CA ALA A 52 -17.83 16.22 -13.61
C ALA A 52 -16.52 15.53 -13.18
N LEU A 53 -15.62 16.26 -12.52
CA LEU A 53 -14.39 15.71 -11.98
C LEU A 53 -14.67 14.62 -10.93
N LYS A 54 -15.60 14.86 -9.99
CA LYS A 54 -15.99 13.85 -8.98
C LYS A 54 -16.57 12.59 -9.63
N ALA A 55 -17.43 12.75 -10.65
CA ALA A 55 -18.00 11.62 -11.39
C ALA A 55 -16.92 10.85 -12.16
N ALA A 56 -16.01 11.55 -12.85
CA ALA A 56 -14.91 10.93 -13.59
C ALA A 56 -13.96 10.15 -12.66
N VAL A 57 -13.61 10.71 -11.50
CA VAL A 57 -12.73 10.05 -10.51
C VAL A 57 -13.41 8.85 -9.87
N LEU A 58 -14.71 8.93 -9.56
CA LEU A 58 -15.46 7.79 -9.04
C LEU A 58 -15.53 6.66 -10.06
N ALA A 59 -15.87 6.94 -11.30
CA ALA A 59 -15.90 5.97 -12.38
C ALA A 59 -14.50 5.39 -12.65
N GLY A 60 -13.48 6.24 -12.72
CA GLY A 60 -12.08 5.85 -12.89
C GLY A 60 -11.57 4.94 -11.77
N ASN A 61 -11.81 5.29 -10.52
CA ASN A 61 -11.43 4.44 -9.38
C ASN A 61 -12.20 3.11 -9.34
N THR A 62 -13.47 3.09 -9.75
CA THR A 62 -14.23 1.83 -9.87
C THR A 62 -13.65 0.93 -10.96
N LEU A 63 -13.26 1.50 -12.09
CA LEU A 63 -12.56 0.76 -13.15
C LEU A 63 -11.18 0.27 -12.68
N LEU A 64 -10.41 1.12 -12.00
CA LEU A 64 -9.11 0.75 -11.43
C LEU A 64 -9.25 -0.37 -10.38
N LEU A 65 -10.34 -0.40 -9.61
CA LEU A 65 -10.63 -1.49 -8.70
C LEU A 65 -10.83 -2.81 -9.47
N ALA A 66 -11.58 -2.81 -10.57
CA ALA A 66 -11.74 -4.00 -11.41
C ALA A 66 -10.39 -4.44 -12.00
N VAL A 67 -9.55 -3.51 -12.43
CA VAL A 67 -8.17 -3.79 -12.89
C VAL A 67 -7.33 -4.37 -11.73
N LEU A 68 -7.41 -3.81 -10.52
CA LEU A 68 -6.69 -4.34 -9.35
C LEU A 68 -7.13 -5.77 -9.03
N VAL A 69 -8.42 -6.08 -9.07
CA VAL A 69 -8.95 -7.44 -8.86
C VAL A 69 -8.42 -8.39 -9.94
N ALA A 70 -8.43 -7.98 -11.21
CA ALA A 70 -7.88 -8.78 -12.30
C ALA A 70 -6.37 -9.04 -12.16
N LEU A 71 -5.59 -8.02 -11.80
CA LEU A 71 -4.16 -8.15 -11.53
C LEU A 71 -3.88 -9.01 -10.29
N SER A 72 -4.73 -8.92 -9.27
CA SER A 72 -4.66 -9.75 -8.06
C SER A 72 -4.91 -11.23 -8.39
N ALA A 73 -5.90 -11.52 -9.22
CA ALA A 73 -6.17 -12.87 -9.71
C ALA A 73 -5.00 -13.42 -10.57
N ARG A 74 -4.36 -12.54 -11.35
CA ARG A 74 -3.14 -12.88 -12.11
C ARG A 74 -1.95 -13.14 -11.18
N LEU A 75 -1.75 -12.34 -10.14
CA LEU A 75 -0.74 -12.56 -9.09
C LEU A 75 -0.94 -13.92 -8.41
N ALA A 76 -2.19 -14.30 -8.17
CA ALA A 76 -2.59 -15.57 -7.57
C ALA A 76 -2.55 -16.76 -8.58
N ALA A 77 -2.12 -16.53 -9.84
CA ALA A 77 -2.11 -17.49 -10.94
C ALA A 77 -3.48 -18.15 -11.21
N ARG A 78 -4.57 -17.40 -10.94
CA ARG A 78 -5.96 -17.82 -11.17
C ARG A 78 -6.77 -16.69 -11.82
N PRO A 79 -6.59 -16.41 -13.12
CA PRO A 79 -7.32 -15.36 -13.80
C PRO A 79 -8.83 -15.64 -13.76
N LEU A 80 -9.61 -14.56 -13.58
CA LEU A 80 -11.06 -14.61 -13.45
C LEU A 80 -11.73 -14.38 -14.81
N ALA A 81 -12.82 -15.11 -15.06
CA ALA A 81 -13.76 -14.80 -16.12
C ALA A 81 -14.56 -13.51 -15.80
N PRO A 82 -15.22 -12.87 -16.79
CA PRO A 82 -15.90 -11.58 -16.58
C PRO A 82 -16.90 -11.56 -15.42
N ALA A 83 -17.77 -12.55 -15.31
CA ALA A 83 -18.80 -12.57 -14.27
C ALA A 83 -18.22 -12.65 -12.84
N PRO A 84 -17.30 -13.61 -12.49
CA PRO A 84 -16.65 -13.59 -11.19
C PRO A 84 -15.76 -12.36 -10.96
N LEU A 85 -15.18 -11.76 -12.01
CA LEU A 85 -14.46 -10.50 -11.89
C LEU A 85 -15.39 -9.37 -11.44
N CYS A 86 -16.55 -9.20 -12.06
CA CYS A 86 -17.55 -8.22 -11.66
C CYS A 86 -18.03 -8.46 -10.22
N ALA A 87 -18.33 -9.71 -9.86
CA ALA A 87 -18.77 -10.07 -8.51
C ALA A 87 -17.68 -9.73 -7.45
N ALA A 88 -16.42 -10.12 -7.71
CA ALA A 88 -15.30 -9.82 -6.83
C ALA A 88 -15.05 -8.31 -6.71
N THR A 89 -15.20 -7.55 -7.80
CA THR A 89 -15.11 -6.09 -7.79
C THR A 89 -16.21 -5.48 -6.92
N GLY A 90 -17.46 -5.92 -7.08
CA GLY A 90 -18.57 -5.48 -6.25
C GLY A 90 -18.37 -5.78 -4.76
N LEU A 91 -17.89 -6.99 -4.43
CA LEU A 91 -17.57 -7.36 -3.05
C LEU A 91 -16.41 -6.53 -2.49
N ALA A 92 -15.40 -6.21 -3.28
CA ALA A 92 -14.26 -5.42 -2.85
C ALA A 92 -14.62 -3.97 -2.47
N LEU A 93 -15.75 -3.43 -2.94
CA LEU A 93 -16.26 -2.11 -2.55
C LEU A 93 -16.58 -2.02 -1.04
N TRP A 94 -16.86 -3.15 -0.39
CA TRP A 94 -17.16 -3.22 1.05
C TRP A 94 -15.91 -3.20 1.93
N LEU A 95 -14.74 -3.47 1.36
CA LEU A 95 -13.47 -3.35 2.07
C LEU A 95 -13.23 -1.89 2.42
N GLU A 96 -13.00 -1.60 3.69
CA GLU A 96 -12.85 -0.22 4.17
C GLU A 96 -11.75 0.55 3.43
N PRO A 97 -10.54 0.00 3.14
CA PRO A 97 -9.52 0.73 2.39
C PRO A 97 -9.96 1.13 0.98
N VAL A 98 -10.75 0.29 0.33
CA VAL A 98 -11.32 0.57 -0.99
C VAL A 98 -12.39 1.64 -0.88
N PHE A 99 -13.33 1.47 0.07
CA PHE A 99 -14.41 2.45 0.31
C PHE A 99 -13.84 3.85 0.59
N GLN A 100 -12.85 3.96 1.48
CA GLN A 100 -12.21 5.24 1.81
C GLN A 100 -11.45 5.82 0.61
N THR A 101 -10.80 4.97 -0.21
CA THR A 101 -10.16 5.43 -1.44
C THR A 101 -11.17 6.10 -2.39
N LEU A 102 -12.36 5.52 -2.56
CA LEU A 102 -13.41 6.14 -3.38
C LEU A 102 -14.00 7.39 -2.71
N LEU A 103 -14.23 7.34 -1.41
CA LEU A 103 -14.80 8.45 -0.64
C LEU A 103 -13.93 9.70 -0.70
N PHE A 104 -12.61 9.55 -0.57
CA PHE A 104 -11.67 10.66 -0.64
C PHE A 104 -11.26 11.04 -2.06
N GLY A 105 -11.51 10.18 -3.06
CA GLY A 105 -11.05 10.35 -4.43
C GLY A 105 -9.54 10.14 -4.59
N GLN A 106 -9.00 9.19 -3.83
CA GLN A 106 -7.57 8.88 -3.73
C GLN A 106 -7.01 8.15 -4.96
N ILE A 107 -5.71 8.35 -5.22
CA ILE A 107 -5.00 7.72 -6.35
C ILE A 107 -4.40 6.34 -6.01
N ASN A 108 -4.63 5.82 -4.81
CA ASN A 108 -3.98 4.60 -4.33
C ASN A 108 -4.23 3.38 -5.22
N LEU A 109 -5.45 3.28 -5.82
CA LEU A 109 -5.75 2.20 -6.76
C LEU A 109 -4.89 2.29 -8.02
N ALA A 110 -4.66 3.49 -8.55
CA ALA A 110 -3.79 3.68 -9.72
C ALA A 110 -2.34 3.29 -9.40
N VAL A 111 -1.81 3.72 -8.25
CA VAL A 111 -0.47 3.39 -7.78
C VAL A 111 -0.31 1.88 -7.56
N ALA A 112 -1.30 1.23 -6.93
CA ALA A 112 -1.30 -0.22 -6.71
C ALA A 112 -1.40 -0.99 -8.04
N CYS A 113 -2.24 -0.56 -8.97
CA CYS A 113 -2.37 -1.16 -10.30
C CYS A 113 -1.07 -1.06 -11.10
N LEU A 114 -0.42 0.11 -11.16
CA LEU A 114 0.87 0.29 -11.84
C LEU A 114 1.95 -0.63 -11.26
N THR A 115 2.04 -0.64 -9.94
CA THR A 115 3.02 -1.47 -9.21
C THR A 115 2.77 -2.96 -9.47
N LEU A 116 1.53 -3.41 -9.29
CA LEU A 116 1.18 -4.82 -9.43
C LEU A 116 1.23 -5.30 -10.88
N TRP A 117 0.80 -4.45 -11.83
CA TRP A 117 0.94 -4.74 -13.27
C TRP A 117 2.40 -4.98 -13.64
N ASP A 118 3.32 -4.12 -13.22
CA ASP A 118 4.74 -4.25 -13.54
C ASP A 118 5.35 -5.51 -12.91
N LEU A 119 5.07 -5.75 -11.63
CA LEU A 119 5.63 -6.90 -10.90
C LEU A 119 5.08 -8.24 -11.40
N THR A 120 3.85 -8.29 -11.92
CA THR A 120 3.23 -9.52 -12.48
C THR A 120 3.58 -9.81 -13.93
N ARG A 121 4.33 -8.92 -14.62
CA ARG A 121 4.84 -9.19 -15.97
C ARG A 121 5.88 -10.32 -15.94
N PRO A 122 6.03 -11.07 -17.03
CA PRO A 122 7.03 -12.13 -17.12
C PRO A 122 8.44 -11.63 -16.80
N PRO A 123 9.32 -12.47 -16.21
CA PRO A 123 10.73 -12.15 -16.07
C PRO A 123 11.36 -11.82 -17.43
N GLY A 124 12.22 -10.80 -17.48
CA GLY A 124 12.84 -10.34 -18.71
C GLY A 124 11.93 -9.54 -19.67
N ALA A 125 10.67 -9.29 -19.30
CA ALA A 125 9.79 -8.43 -20.11
C ALA A 125 10.43 -7.06 -20.36
N ARG A 126 10.23 -6.53 -21.59
CA ARG A 126 10.82 -5.26 -22.02
C ARG A 126 10.39 -4.12 -21.10
N ALA A 127 11.33 -3.31 -20.64
CA ALA A 127 11.11 -2.18 -19.73
C ALA A 127 10.37 -2.55 -18.42
N LYS A 128 10.52 -3.79 -17.92
CA LYS A 128 9.99 -4.17 -16.60
C LYS A 128 10.74 -3.39 -15.52
N GLY A 129 10.02 -2.82 -14.55
CA GLY A 129 10.48 -1.82 -13.59
C GLY A 129 10.06 -0.40 -13.94
N LEU A 130 9.70 -0.08 -15.20
CA LEU A 130 9.33 1.28 -15.63
C LEU A 130 8.09 1.79 -14.89
N ALA A 131 7.01 1.01 -14.88
CA ALA A 131 5.77 1.44 -14.22
C ALA A 131 5.92 1.49 -12.70
N LEU A 132 6.74 0.62 -12.11
CA LEU A 132 7.11 0.70 -10.69
C LEU A 132 7.82 2.02 -10.37
N GLY A 133 8.81 2.43 -11.20
CA GLY A 133 9.51 3.70 -11.02
C GLY A 133 8.60 4.92 -11.18
N ILE A 134 7.69 4.90 -12.16
CA ILE A 134 6.67 5.94 -12.34
C ILE A 134 5.74 5.99 -11.11
N ALA A 135 5.26 4.84 -10.63
CA ALA A 135 4.43 4.78 -9.42
C ALA A 135 5.15 5.37 -8.19
N ALA A 136 6.45 5.09 -8.04
CA ALA A 136 7.28 5.68 -7.00
C ALA A 136 7.44 7.21 -7.15
N GLY A 137 7.50 7.71 -8.39
CA GLY A 137 7.54 9.15 -8.68
C GLY A 137 6.22 9.87 -8.38
N VAL A 138 5.10 9.17 -8.46
CA VAL A 138 3.79 9.70 -8.06
C VAL A 138 3.62 9.67 -6.54
N LYS A 139 4.00 8.56 -5.92
CA LYS A 139 3.93 8.35 -4.47
C LYS A 139 5.08 7.46 -4.03
N LEU A 140 5.90 7.90 -3.09
CA LEU A 140 7.19 7.28 -2.80
C LEU A 140 7.10 5.82 -2.25
N THR A 141 5.97 5.41 -1.69
CA THR A 141 5.80 4.09 -1.08
C THR A 141 6.17 2.90 -1.99
N PRO A 142 5.91 2.87 -3.31
CA PRO A 142 6.37 1.80 -4.19
C PRO A 142 7.89 1.65 -4.29
N ALA A 143 8.68 2.65 -3.91
CA ALA A 143 10.15 2.56 -3.97
C ALA A 143 10.71 1.40 -3.14
N VAL A 144 10.00 0.94 -2.11
CA VAL A 144 10.41 -0.23 -1.31
C VAL A 144 10.58 -1.50 -2.16
N PHE A 145 9.81 -1.62 -3.26
CA PHE A 145 9.93 -2.77 -4.16
C PHE A 145 11.26 -2.80 -4.92
N VAL A 146 11.98 -1.67 -5.02
CA VAL A 146 13.35 -1.66 -5.57
C VAL A 146 14.27 -2.49 -4.69
N ALA A 147 14.19 -2.33 -3.36
CA ALA A 147 14.96 -3.15 -2.42
C ALA A 147 14.57 -4.64 -2.52
N TYR A 148 13.28 -4.94 -2.62
CA TYR A 148 12.79 -6.31 -2.86
C TYR A 148 13.38 -6.92 -4.15
N LEU A 149 13.36 -6.18 -5.27
CA LEU A 149 13.91 -6.63 -6.55
C LEU A 149 15.42 -6.91 -6.45
N LEU A 150 16.17 -6.04 -5.78
CA LEU A 150 17.59 -6.22 -5.54
C LEU A 150 17.87 -7.48 -4.72
N LEU A 151 17.15 -7.69 -3.62
CA LEU A 151 17.28 -8.86 -2.77
C LEU A 151 16.88 -10.16 -3.48
N ARG A 152 16.03 -10.08 -4.52
CA ARG A 152 15.66 -11.20 -5.41
C ARG A 152 16.66 -11.39 -6.57
N GLY A 153 17.74 -10.62 -6.64
CA GLY A 153 18.72 -10.67 -7.75
C GLY A 153 18.18 -10.09 -9.07
N ARG A 154 17.03 -9.37 -9.05
CA ARG A 154 16.37 -8.80 -10.23
C ARG A 154 16.92 -7.39 -10.51
N THR A 155 18.25 -7.29 -10.64
CA THR A 155 18.99 -6.03 -10.70
C THR A 155 18.62 -5.16 -11.89
N ARG A 156 18.36 -5.78 -13.08
CA ARG A 156 17.94 -5.05 -14.28
C ARG A 156 16.58 -4.36 -14.08
N GLU A 157 15.62 -5.05 -13.45
CA GLU A 157 14.29 -4.50 -13.17
C GLU A 157 14.39 -3.38 -12.13
N ALA A 158 15.20 -3.58 -11.08
CA ALA A 158 15.48 -2.57 -10.07
C ALA A 158 16.14 -1.32 -10.69
N ALA A 159 17.15 -1.49 -11.54
CA ALA A 159 17.82 -0.39 -12.25
C ALA A 159 16.83 0.38 -13.16
N THR A 160 15.96 -0.34 -13.89
CA THR A 160 14.93 0.29 -14.71
C THR A 160 13.95 1.10 -13.85
N ALA A 161 13.55 0.59 -12.67
CA ALA A 161 12.66 1.32 -11.75
C ALA A 161 13.34 2.57 -11.18
N VAL A 162 14.62 2.47 -10.80
CA VAL A 162 15.39 3.64 -10.34
C VAL A 162 15.54 4.67 -11.44
N ALA A 163 15.87 4.27 -12.67
CA ALA A 163 16.00 5.18 -13.80
C ALA A 163 14.67 5.87 -14.14
N ALA A 164 13.55 5.13 -14.10
CA ALA A 164 12.22 5.70 -14.33
C ALA A 164 11.85 6.68 -13.21
N PHE A 165 12.10 6.33 -11.96
CA PHE A 165 11.90 7.23 -10.82
C PHE A 165 12.75 8.51 -10.97
N ALA A 166 14.06 8.37 -11.26
CA ALA A 166 14.93 9.53 -11.50
C ALA A 166 14.42 10.39 -12.67
N GLY A 167 13.89 9.78 -13.72
CA GLY A 167 13.25 10.48 -14.84
C GLY A 167 12.03 11.30 -14.39
N THR A 168 11.19 10.79 -13.48
CA THR A 168 10.06 11.56 -12.91
C THR A 168 10.53 12.72 -12.05
N VAL A 169 11.60 12.52 -11.26
CA VAL A 169 12.22 13.58 -10.46
C VAL A 169 12.82 14.66 -11.36
N ALA A 170 13.55 14.27 -12.41
CA ALA A 170 14.14 15.19 -13.38
C ALA A 170 13.07 16.00 -14.12
N LEU A 171 11.97 15.35 -14.53
CA LEU A 171 10.84 16.06 -15.17
C LEU A 171 10.20 17.05 -14.20
N GLY A 172 9.98 16.66 -12.94
CA GLY A 172 9.49 17.57 -11.90
C GLY A 172 10.42 18.76 -11.70
N ALA A 173 11.74 18.52 -11.64
CA ALA A 173 12.74 19.57 -11.46
C ALA A 173 12.84 20.51 -12.68
N ALA A 174 12.67 19.98 -13.88
CA ALA A 174 12.67 20.78 -15.13
C ALA A 174 11.46 21.71 -15.23
N LEU A 175 10.26 21.22 -14.86
CA LEU A 175 9.00 21.96 -14.99
C LEU A 175 8.66 22.82 -13.76
N LEU A 176 9.06 22.36 -12.56
CA LEU A 176 8.74 22.97 -11.27
C LEU A 176 10.00 23.02 -10.38
N PRO A 177 11.05 23.78 -10.75
CA PRO A 177 12.36 23.72 -10.10
C PRO A 177 12.31 24.11 -8.61
N SER A 178 11.62 25.19 -8.25
CA SER A 178 11.50 25.66 -6.86
C SER A 178 10.71 24.67 -5.99
N ALA A 179 9.58 24.15 -6.49
CA ALA A 179 8.79 23.15 -5.79
C ALA A 179 9.56 21.83 -5.63
N SER A 180 10.37 21.45 -6.63
CA SER A 180 11.20 20.25 -6.55
C SER A 180 12.31 20.39 -5.51
N ALA A 181 12.99 21.53 -5.47
CA ALA A 181 13.97 21.82 -4.44
C ALA A 181 13.33 21.79 -3.04
N ASP A 182 12.20 22.48 -2.84
CA ASP A 182 11.48 22.50 -1.55
C ASP A 182 11.01 21.09 -1.13
N PHE A 183 10.46 20.29 -2.07
CA PHE A 183 9.99 18.95 -1.77
C PHE A 183 11.12 18.03 -1.31
N TRP A 184 12.16 17.88 -2.12
CA TRP A 184 13.22 16.89 -1.88
C TRP A 184 14.16 17.27 -0.72
N THR A 185 14.29 18.57 -0.39
CA THR A 185 15.17 19.03 0.69
C THR A 185 14.45 19.27 2.01
N ARG A 186 13.12 19.50 2.00
CA ARG A 186 12.37 19.88 3.20
C ARG A 186 11.06 19.10 3.37
N ARG A 187 10.12 19.21 2.43
CA ARG A 187 8.73 18.71 2.61
C ARG A 187 8.63 17.21 2.81
N LEU A 188 9.50 16.45 2.18
CA LEU A 188 9.58 15.00 2.32
C LEU A 188 9.79 14.57 3.78
N TYR A 189 10.50 15.37 4.56
CA TYR A 189 10.85 15.08 5.96
C TYR A 189 9.85 15.66 6.96
N GLU A 190 8.99 16.58 6.55
CA GLU A 190 7.97 17.21 7.38
C GLU A 190 6.70 16.32 7.45
N THR A 191 6.79 15.11 8.00
CA THR A 191 5.68 14.14 8.03
C THR A 191 4.45 14.65 8.80
N GLY A 192 4.64 15.57 9.77
CA GLY A 192 3.55 16.21 10.51
C GLY A 192 2.60 17.06 9.64
N ARG A 193 3.04 17.48 8.44
CA ARG A 193 2.17 18.18 7.47
C ARG A 193 1.12 17.23 6.87
N VAL A 194 1.45 15.96 6.72
CA VAL A 194 0.54 14.95 6.13
C VAL A 194 -0.62 14.66 7.08
N GLY A 195 -0.40 14.81 8.38
CA GLY A 195 -1.38 14.62 9.43
C GLY A 195 -0.75 14.13 10.73
N LYS A 196 -1.58 14.01 11.75
CA LYS A 196 -1.15 13.55 13.06
C LYS A 196 -0.90 12.05 13.05
N ALA A 197 0.32 11.63 13.42
CA ALA A 197 0.71 10.22 13.34
C ALA A 197 -0.10 9.29 14.24
N TRP A 198 -0.65 9.80 15.35
CA TRP A 198 -1.34 8.99 16.38
C TRP A 198 -2.81 8.73 16.12
N ILE A 199 -3.48 9.44 15.21
CA ILE A 199 -4.92 9.23 14.97
C ILE A 199 -5.19 7.80 14.47
N VAL A 200 -6.35 7.27 14.83
CA VAL A 200 -6.73 5.86 14.54
C VAL A 200 -6.76 5.53 13.05
N ASP A 201 -6.99 6.53 12.19
CA ASP A 201 -6.92 6.38 10.74
C ASP A 201 -5.49 6.04 10.25
N ASN A 202 -4.45 6.44 11.02
CA ASN A 202 -3.09 6.02 10.73
C ASN A 202 -2.83 4.59 11.21
N GLN A 203 -2.91 3.66 10.30
CA GLN A 203 -2.68 2.23 10.51
C GLN A 203 -1.21 1.82 10.24
N SER A 204 -0.26 2.72 10.50
CA SER A 204 1.18 2.42 10.47
C SER A 204 1.69 1.91 11.82
N LEU A 205 2.91 1.37 11.82
CA LEU A 205 3.61 1.02 13.06
C LEU A 205 3.86 2.27 13.93
N ARG A 206 4.12 3.45 13.32
CA ARG A 206 4.26 4.71 14.07
C ARG A 206 2.96 5.07 14.79
N GLY A 207 1.82 4.95 14.11
CA GLY A 207 0.50 5.20 14.71
C GLY A 207 0.21 4.26 15.88
N LEU A 208 0.49 2.96 15.71
CA LEU A 208 0.34 1.97 16.78
C LEU A 208 1.22 2.34 17.99
N VAL A 209 2.52 2.57 17.79
CA VAL A 209 3.47 2.88 18.87
C VAL A 209 3.11 4.18 19.57
N ALA A 210 2.74 5.23 18.83
CA ALA A 210 2.30 6.51 19.40
C ALA A 210 1.11 6.33 20.35
N ARG A 211 0.09 5.56 19.94
CA ARG A 211 -1.09 5.27 20.77
C ARG A 211 -0.76 4.42 22.00
N VAL A 212 0.08 3.39 21.84
CA VAL A 212 0.46 2.51 22.95
C VAL A 212 1.28 3.24 24.01
N LEU A 213 2.19 4.14 23.58
CA LEU A 213 3.03 4.92 24.50
C LEU A 213 2.32 6.20 25.01
N GLY A 214 1.18 6.59 24.39
CA GLY A 214 0.55 7.87 24.68
C GLY A 214 1.41 9.08 24.26
N ASP A 215 2.34 8.87 23.32
CA ASP A 215 3.30 9.88 22.87
C ASP A 215 3.08 10.23 21.39
N PRO A 216 2.75 11.49 21.04
CA PRO A 216 2.58 11.89 19.66
C PRO A 216 3.84 11.78 18.80
N GLU A 217 5.04 11.82 19.41
CA GLU A 217 6.33 11.77 18.73
C GLU A 217 7.25 10.69 19.32
N PRO A 218 6.94 9.39 19.12
CA PRO A 218 7.58 8.28 19.82
C PRO A 218 9.07 8.07 19.47
N GLY A 219 9.65 8.88 18.58
CA GLY A 219 11.09 8.89 18.30
C GLY A 219 11.70 7.50 18.06
N LEU A 220 12.69 7.14 18.87
CA LEU A 220 13.35 5.83 18.82
C LEU A 220 12.40 4.67 19.17
N GLY A 221 11.35 4.90 19.97
CA GLY A 221 10.31 3.92 20.28
C GLY A 221 9.62 3.38 19.04
N TRP A 222 9.50 4.19 17.98
CA TRP A 222 9.02 3.76 16.66
C TRP A 222 10.17 3.37 15.72
N ALA A 223 11.26 4.15 15.66
CA ALA A 223 12.30 3.97 14.66
C ALA A 223 12.99 2.59 14.77
N VAL A 224 13.25 2.13 16.00
CA VAL A 224 13.88 0.81 16.23
C VAL A 224 12.98 -0.35 15.77
N PRO A 225 11.72 -0.49 16.19
CA PRO A 225 10.85 -1.54 15.67
C PRO A 225 10.58 -1.39 14.16
N ALA A 226 10.53 -0.18 13.61
CA ALA A 226 10.40 0.03 12.17
C ALA A 226 11.60 -0.53 11.41
N ALA A 227 12.83 -0.27 11.87
CA ALA A 227 14.05 -0.84 11.30
C ALA A 227 14.04 -2.38 11.36
N ALA A 228 13.61 -2.96 12.49
CA ALA A 228 13.46 -4.40 12.63
C ALA A 228 12.44 -4.98 11.64
N VAL A 229 11.31 -4.30 11.44
CA VAL A 229 10.27 -4.70 10.46
C VAL A 229 10.80 -4.58 9.02
N VAL A 230 11.60 -3.56 8.69
CA VAL A 230 12.25 -3.46 7.37
C VAL A 230 13.12 -4.69 7.12
N VAL A 231 14.04 -4.99 8.05
CA VAL A 231 14.99 -6.10 7.89
C VAL A 231 14.25 -7.42 7.83
N ALA A 232 13.38 -7.72 8.79
CA ALA A 232 12.63 -8.96 8.84
C ALA A 232 11.70 -9.10 7.63
N GLY A 233 10.88 -8.09 7.35
CA GLY A 233 9.88 -8.13 6.29
C GLY A 233 10.49 -8.30 4.91
N LEU A 234 11.54 -7.54 4.56
CA LEU A 234 12.22 -7.67 3.27
C LEU A 234 12.99 -9.00 3.17
N THR A 235 13.58 -9.48 4.26
CA THR A 235 14.25 -10.79 4.28
C THR A 235 13.26 -11.92 4.02
N VAL A 236 12.12 -11.92 4.72
CA VAL A 236 11.05 -12.91 4.52
C VAL A 236 10.47 -12.80 3.11
N ALA A 237 10.23 -11.59 2.62
CA ALA A 237 9.75 -11.35 1.26
C ALA A 237 10.74 -11.89 0.20
N ALA A 238 12.04 -11.64 0.38
CA ALA A 238 13.07 -12.11 -0.53
C ALA A 238 13.20 -13.65 -0.55
N ARG A 239 12.94 -14.31 0.58
CA ARG A 239 12.94 -15.78 0.72
C ARG A 239 11.64 -16.45 0.29
N ALA A 240 10.60 -15.66 -0.03
CA ALA A 240 9.32 -16.20 -0.43
C ALA A 240 9.44 -17.08 -1.69
N ARG A 241 8.92 -18.31 -1.63
CA ARG A 241 8.99 -19.28 -2.73
C ARG A 241 8.14 -18.87 -3.93
N ARG A 242 7.03 -18.18 -3.69
CA ARG A 242 6.14 -17.65 -4.73
C ARG A 242 6.28 -16.13 -4.79
N ASP A 243 6.43 -15.59 -5.99
CA ASP A 243 6.54 -14.14 -6.20
C ASP A 243 5.36 -13.37 -5.59
N GLY A 244 4.15 -13.93 -5.67
CA GLY A 244 2.95 -13.30 -5.09
C GLY A 244 3.07 -13.04 -3.58
N HIS A 245 3.63 -13.98 -2.82
CA HIS A 245 3.88 -13.78 -1.39
C HIS A 245 4.95 -12.71 -1.16
N GLY A 246 6.07 -12.76 -1.92
CA GLY A 246 7.13 -11.77 -1.80
C GLY A 246 6.63 -10.35 -2.07
N VAL A 247 5.77 -10.18 -3.08
CA VAL A 247 5.13 -8.90 -3.40
C VAL A 247 4.24 -8.43 -2.24
N LEU A 248 3.38 -9.30 -1.70
CA LEU A 248 2.47 -8.94 -0.59
C LEU A 248 3.23 -8.61 0.70
N LEU A 249 4.22 -9.43 1.07
CA LEU A 249 5.05 -9.17 2.25
C LEU A 249 5.81 -7.84 2.14
N THR A 250 6.31 -7.51 0.94
CA THR A 250 6.93 -6.21 0.67
C THR A 250 5.93 -5.07 0.81
N ALA A 251 4.72 -5.21 0.25
CA ALA A 251 3.67 -4.20 0.35
C ALA A 251 3.27 -3.94 1.81
N PHE A 252 3.04 -5.00 2.60
CA PHE A 252 2.70 -4.85 4.02
C PHE A 252 3.87 -4.31 4.85
N THR A 253 5.11 -4.68 4.52
CA THR A 253 6.29 -4.05 5.14
C THR A 253 6.30 -2.54 4.87
N ALA A 254 6.06 -2.11 3.62
CA ALA A 254 6.00 -0.69 3.27
C ALA A 254 4.90 0.06 4.05
N LEU A 255 3.70 -0.54 4.17
CA LEU A 255 2.59 0.05 4.92
C LEU A 255 2.88 0.17 6.42
N LEU A 256 3.55 -0.81 7.00
CA LEU A 256 3.95 -0.79 8.41
C LEU A 256 4.98 0.30 8.70
N ILE A 257 6.02 0.42 7.87
CA ILE A 257 7.15 1.33 8.14
C ILE A 257 6.91 2.77 7.70
N CYS A 258 5.93 3.02 6.81
CA CYS A 258 5.57 4.37 6.41
C CYS A 258 5.13 5.16 7.67
N PRO A 259 5.66 6.35 7.93
CA PRO A 259 5.26 7.14 9.10
C PRO A 259 3.76 7.42 9.16
N ILE A 260 3.16 7.62 8.00
CA ILE A 260 1.72 7.82 7.81
C ILE A 260 1.22 6.80 6.79
N SER A 261 0.38 5.88 7.26
CA SER A 261 -0.28 4.85 6.44
C SER A 261 -1.77 4.84 6.76
N TRP A 262 -2.49 5.78 6.14
CA TRP A 262 -3.94 5.89 6.32
C TRP A 262 -4.66 4.60 5.93
N THR A 263 -5.84 4.36 6.45
CA THR A 263 -6.64 3.17 6.16
C THR A 263 -6.78 2.92 4.65
N HIS A 264 -7.00 3.97 3.86
CA HIS A 264 -7.10 3.89 2.40
C HIS A 264 -5.79 3.54 1.67
N HIS A 265 -4.63 3.49 2.32
CA HIS A 265 -3.40 2.96 1.73
C HIS A 265 -3.40 1.42 1.67
N TRP A 266 -4.25 0.77 2.48
CA TRP A 266 -4.28 -0.68 2.63
C TRP A 266 -5.06 -1.41 1.54
N VAL A 267 -5.25 -0.82 0.36
CA VAL A 267 -5.88 -1.47 -0.82
C VAL A 267 -5.18 -2.77 -1.23
N TRP A 268 -4.00 -3.02 -0.71
CA TRP A 268 -3.27 -4.30 -0.83
C TRP A 268 -4.00 -5.48 -0.16
N CYS A 269 -5.06 -5.25 0.61
CA CYS A 269 -5.96 -6.29 1.08
C CYS A 269 -6.64 -7.05 -0.07
N VAL A 270 -6.87 -6.40 -1.23
CA VAL A 270 -7.47 -7.04 -2.41
C VAL A 270 -6.57 -8.14 -2.97
N PRO A 271 -5.28 -7.90 -3.32
CA PRO A 271 -4.40 -8.97 -3.75
C PRO A 271 -4.11 -10.01 -2.65
N LEU A 272 -4.12 -9.64 -1.37
CA LEU A 272 -3.98 -10.60 -0.28
C LEU A 272 -5.15 -11.60 -0.29
N LEU A 273 -6.38 -11.11 -0.36
CA LEU A 273 -7.58 -11.96 -0.41
C LEU A 273 -7.56 -12.88 -1.63
N ALA A 274 -7.17 -12.36 -2.80
CA ALA A 274 -7.06 -13.16 -4.02
C ALA A 274 -6.08 -14.33 -3.88
N VAL A 275 -4.90 -14.08 -3.29
CA VAL A 275 -3.88 -15.11 -3.06
C VAL A 275 -4.38 -16.14 -2.04
N LEU A 276 -4.95 -15.72 -0.92
CA LEU A 276 -5.47 -16.63 0.12
C LEU A 276 -6.60 -17.54 -0.41
N LEU A 277 -7.53 -16.98 -1.18
CA LEU A 277 -8.62 -17.76 -1.79
C LEU A 277 -8.09 -18.73 -2.84
N ALA A 278 -7.14 -18.31 -3.68
CA ALA A 278 -6.50 -19.18 -4.67
C ALA A 278 -5.76 -20.36 -4.04
N GLU A 279 -5.24 -20.19 -2.83
CA GLU A 279 -4.55 -21.24 -2.06
C GLU A 279 -5.51 -22.13 -1.24
N GLY A 280 -6.81 -21.88 -1.30
CA GLY A 280 -7.79 -22.60 -0.51
C GLY A 280 -7.78 -22.27 0.98
N ARG A 281 -7.10 -21.18 1.39
CA ARG A 281 -7.02 -20.72 2.79
C ARG A 281 -8.25 -19.89 3.18
N THR A 282 -9.42 -20.48 3.00
CA THR A 282 -10.72 -19.79 3.13
C THR A 282 -10.94 -19.20 4.52
N ARG A 283 -10.54 -19.90 5.59
CA ARG A 283 -10.67 -19.39 6.98
C ARG A 283 -9.83 -18.14 7.20
N THR A 284 -8.57 -18.15 6.71
CA THR A 284 -7.69 -16.98 6.79
C THR A 284 -8.22 -15.83 5.93
N ALA A 285 -8.71 -16.14 4.73
CA ALA A 285 -9.34 -15.14 3.85
C ALA A 285 -10.59 -14.51 4.51
N ALA A 286 -11.43 -15.32 5.16
CA ALA A 286 -12.59 -14.81 5.90
C ALA A 286 -12.20 -13.89 7.06
N LEU A 287 -11.16 -14.26 7.84
CA LEU A 287 -10.62 -13.41 8.91
C LEU A 287 -10.08 -12.08 8.35
N VAL A 288 -9.30 -12.13 7.27
CA VAL A 288 -8.76 -10.94 6.61
C VAL A 288 -9.89 -10.07 6.06
N ALA A 289 -10.88 -10.65 5.39
CA ALA A 289 -12.05 -9.93 4.91
C ALA A 289 -12.80 -9.27 6.07
N PHE A 290 -13.01 -9.99 7.18
CA PHE A 290 -13.63 -9.43 8.38
C PHE A 290 -12.86 -8.22 8.91
N VAL A 291 -11.55 -8.33 9.11
CA VAL A 291 -10.72 -7.21 9.61
C VAL A 291 -10.83 -5.98 8.71
N PHE A 292 -10.82 -6.16 7.38
CA PHE A 292 -10.91 -5.04 6.44
C PHE A 292 -12.33 -4.55 6.15
N THR A 293 -13.37 -5.21 6.67
CA THR A 293 -14.77 -4.73 6.57
C THR A 293 -15.32 -4.23 7.89
N ALA A 294 -14.79 -4.70 9.03
CA ALA A 294 -15.32 -4.42 10.36
C ALA A 294 -15.10 -2.96 10.83
N ARG A 295 -14.18 -2.22 10.21
CA ARG A 295 -13.93 -0.80 10.52
C ARG A 295 -13.68 -0.53 12.01
N THR A 296 -12.99 -1.45 12.69
CA THR A 296 -12.88 -1.47 14.17
C THR A 296 -12.22 -0.21 14.75
N MET A 297 -11.33 0.45 13.98
CA MET A 297 -10.67 1.69 14.38
C MET A 297 -11.67 2.85 14.61
N TRP A 298 -12.83 2.82 13.98
CA TRP A 298 -13.87 3.84 14.15
C TRP A 298 -14.79 3.58 15.34
N LEU A 299 -14.63 2.42 16.03
CA LEU A 299 -15.43 2.07 17.21
C LEU A 299 -14.80 2.56 18.52
N VAL A 300 -13.55 3.03 18.48
CA VAL A 300 -12.87 3.59 19.65
C VAL A 300 -13.00 5.12 19.69
N PRO A 301 -12.87 5.75 20.87
CA PRO A 301 -12.86 7.20 20.98
C PRO A 301 -11.71 7.81 20.18
N HIS A 302 -12.03 8.68 19.20
CA HIS A 302 -11.04 9.23 18.25
C HIS A 302 -11.19 10.75 18.03
N GLU A 303 -11.93 11.45 18.88
CA GLU A 303 -12.06 12.90 18.81
C GLU A 303 -10.96 13.61 19.60
N GLY A 304 -10.37 14.63 19.01
CA GLY A 304 -9.32 15.44 19.64
C GLY A 304 -8.02 14.68 19.79
N ALA A 305 -7.55 14.45 21.03
CA ALA A 305 -6.35 13.67 21.35
C ALA A 305 -6.68 12.39 22.13
N ARG A 306 -7.92 11.93 22.07
CA ARG A 306 -8.37 10.71 22.79
C ARG A 306 -7.68 9.45 22.28
N ASP A 307 -7.24 9.45 21.03
CA ASP A 307 -6.42 8.36 20.45
C ASP A 307 -5.19 8.03 21.28
N LEU A 308 -4.56 9.03 21.91
CA LEU A 308 -3.38 8.84 22.78
C LEU A 308 -3.73 8.31 24.17
N GLN A 309 -5.01 8.25 24.53
CA GLN A 309 -5.50 7.86 25.86
C GLN A 309 -6.27 6.54 25.82
N LEU A 310 -6.19 5.80 24.70
CA LEU A 310 -6.91 4.53 24.56
C LEU A 310 -6.39 3.51 25.56
N PRO A 311 -7.28 2.86 26.35
CA PRO A 311 -6.88 1.79 27.23
C PRO A 311 -6.34 0.59 26.43
N TRP A 312 -5.51 -0.24 27.05
CA TRP A 312 -4.80 -1.34 26.39
C TRP A 312 -5.74 -2.30 25.62
N TRP A 313 -6.96 -2.53 26.09
CA TRP A 313 -7.93 -3.42 25.46
C TRP A 313 -8.57 -2.85 24.19
N GLN A 314 -8.51 -1.53 23.98
CA GLN A 314 -8.96 -0.88 22.73
C GLN A 314 -7.85 -0.81 21.68
N GLN A 315 -6.60 -0.96 22.05
CA GLN A 315 -5.48 -0.90 21.11
C GLN A 315 -5.60 -1.91 19.95
N PRO A 316 -6.02 -3.18 20.15
CA PRO A 316 -6.23 -4.10 19.02
C PRO A 316 -7.30 -3.64 18.03
N LEU A 317 -8.35 -2.96 18.49
CA LEU A 317 -9.39 -2.40 17.62
C LEU A 317 -8.85 -1.20 16.83
N ALA A 318 -8.11 -0.32 17.51
CA ALA A 318 -7.50 0.88 16.91
C ALA A 318 -6.36 0.56 15.92
N ALA A 319 -5.75 -0.61 16.00
CA ALA A 319 -4.57 -1.00 15.24
C ALA A 319 -4.74 -2.35 14.50
N ALA A 320 -5.95 -2.66 14.07
CA ALA A 320 -6.28 -3.96 13.48
C ALA A 320 -5.43 -4.30 12.24
N TYR A 321 -5.13 -3.32 11.39
CA TYR A 321 -4.37 -3.55 10.16
C TYR A 321 -2.87 -3.80 10.44
N PRO A 322 -2.15 -2.97 11.21
CA PRO A 322 -0.76 -3.26 11.53
C PRO A 322 -0.60 -4.57 12.30
N LEU A 323 -1.50 -4.92 13.22
CA LEU A 323 -1.45 -6.20 13.93
C LEU A 323 -1.66 -7.39 12.99
N LEU A 324 -2.61 -7.30 12.06
CA LEU A 324 -2.80 -8.32 11.03
C LEU A 324 -1.54 -8.49 10.17
N ALA A 325 -0.95 -7.38 9.71
CA ALA A 325 0.24 -7.42 8.87
C ALA A 325 1.45 -8.02 9.60
N LEU A 326 1.68 -7.65 10.86
CA LEU A 326 2.72 -8.25 11.71
C LEU A 326 2.47 -9.77 11.89
N GLY A 327 1.23 -10.16 12.16
CA GLY A 327 0.84 -11.58 12.25
C GLY A 327 1.11 -12.35 10.96
N LEU A 328 0.86 -11.76 9.80
CA LEU A 328 1.15 -12.37 8.50
C LEU A 328 2.67 -12.52 8.27
N LEU A 329 3.47 -11.50 8.59
CA LEU A 329 4.94 -11.56 8.48
C LEU A 329 5.51 -12.68 9.37
N ILE A 330 5.11 -12.76 10.64
CA ILE A 330 5.57 -13.77 11.60
C ILE A 330 5.12 -15.17 11.16
N SER A 331 3.87 -15.34 10.76
CA SER A 331 3.32 -16.63 10.33
C SER A 331 4.03 -17.15 9.09
N TYR A 332 4.38 -16.27 8.15
CA TYR A 332 5.06 -16.66 6.93
C TYR A 332 6.52 -17.05 7.19
N ASP A 333 7.23 -16.33 8.05
CA ASP A 333 8.58 -16.67 8.46
C ASP A 333 8.63 -18.05 9.13
N SER A 334 7.71 -18.33 10.04
CA SER A 334 7.61 -19.63 10.71
C SER A 334 7.32 -20.79 9.73
N MET A 335 6.60 -20.53 8.65
CA MET A 335 6.31 -21.51 7.59
C MET A 335 7.55 -21.82 6.74
N ILE A 336 8.34 -20.80 6.38
CA ILE A 336 9.61 -20.98 5.64
C ILE A 336 10.62 -21.75 6.50
N SER A 337 10.74 -21.41 7.79
CA SER A 337 11.71 -22.03 8.71
C SER A 337 11.44 -23.50 8.96
N ARG A 338 10.18 -23.95 8.88
CA ARG A 338 9.78 -25.36 9.07
C ARG A 338 9.93 -26.25 7.84
N CYS A 339 10.19 -25.68 6.67
CA CYS A 339 10.46 -26.43 5.44
C CYS A 339 11.88 -26.09 4.94
N PRO A 340 12.93 -26.71 5.49
CA PRO A 340 14.29 -26.47 5.02
C PRO A 340 14.42 -26.78 3.54
N ILE A 341 15.24 -25.98 2.85
CA ILE A 341 15.54 -26.11 1.44
C ILE A 341 16.27 -27.45 1.26
N LEU A 342 15.60 -28.48 0.72
CA LEU A 342 16.31 -29.61 0.15
C LEU A 342 17.03 -29.12 -1.11
N PRO A 343 18.31 -29.48 -1.31
CA PRO A 343 19.02 -29.16 -2.55
C PRO A 343 18.20 -29.65 -3.73
N THR A 344 18.09 -28.84 -4.77
CA THR A 344 17.41 -29.18 -6.01
C THR A 344 18.17 -30.30 -6.72
N GLU A 345 17.84 -31.54 -6.44
CA GLU A 345 18.05 -32.63 -7.40
C GLU A 345 16.87 -32.65 -8.36
N GLN A 346 17.24 -32.67 -9.61
CA GLN A 346 16.36 -32.78 -10.78
C GLN A 346 15.38 -33.92 -10.59
N THR A 347 14.11 -33.66 -10.34
CA THR A 347 12.96 -34.45 -10.82
C THR A 347 11.66 -33.87 -10.26
N GLY A 348 10.63 -33.84 -11.10
CA GLY A 348 9.34 -33.24 -10.84
C GLY A 348 8.55 -33.89 -9.71
N THR A 349 7.57 -33.14 -9.22
CA THR A 349 6.54 -33.46 -8.24
C THR A 349 7.00 -33.60 -6.78
N LEU A 350 6.96 -32.46 -6.04
CA LEU A 350 6.98 -32.46 -4.59
C LEU A 350 5.54 -32.56 -4.06
N THR A 351 5.17 -33.72 -3.58
CA THR A 351 4.01 -33.89 -2.72
C THR A 351 4.41 -33.62 -1.28
N CYS A 352 3.83 -32.60 -0.67
CA CYS A 352 3.94 -32.38 0.77
C CYS A 352 3.15 -33.48 1.50
N PRO A 353 3.70 -34.18 2.53
CA PRO A 353 2.96 -35.21 3.24
C PRO A 353 1.77 -34.60 3.97
N SER A 354 0.57 -34.92 3.51
CA SER A 354 -0.67 -34.66 4.23
C SER A 354 -0.66 -35.47 5.54
N ARG A 355 -0.81 -34.80 6.68
CA ARG A 355 -1.08 -35.50 7.95
C ARG A 355 -2.39 -36.29 7.80
N SER A 356 -2.29 -37.61 7.64
CA SER A 356 -3.40 -38.51 7.83
C SER A 356 -3.79 -38.51 9.30
N PHE A 357 -4.93 -37.92 9.64
CA PHE A 357 -5.62 -38.21 10.88
C PHE A 357 -6.09 -39.67 10.83
N ARG A 358 -5.38 -40.56 11.48
CA ARG A 358 -5.91 -41.88 11.80
C ARG A 358 -7.04 -41.69 12.81
N SER A 359 -8.28 -41.96 12.38
CA SER A 359 -9.40 -42.21 13.27
C SER A 359 -9.15 -43.52 14.00
N ALA A 360 -8.84 -43.46 15.31
CA ALA A 360 -8.97 -44.61 16.18
C ALA A 360 -10.47 -44.77 16.51
N ARG A 361 -11.09 -45.73 15.91
CA ARG A 361 -12.35 -46.34 16.43
C ARG A 361 -11.95 -47.30 17.53
N ARG A 362 -12.43 -47.11 18.73
CA ARG A 362 -12.98 -48.08 19.64
C ARG A 362 -14.05 -47.43 20.49
#